data_5a5b09138ecaaa42ae549b6a58ce8c92
#
_entry.id   5a5b09138ecaaa42ae549b6a58ce8c92
#
_cell.length_a   1.000
_cell.length_b   1.000
_cell.length_c   1.000
_cell.angle_alpha   90.00
_cell.angle_beta   90.00
_cell.angle_gamma   90.00
#
_symmetry.space_group_name_H-M   'P 1'
#
loop_
_entity.id
_entity.type
_entity.pdbx_description
1 polymer ?
#
loop_
_entity_poly.entity_id
_entity_poly.type
_entity_poly.pdbx_seq_one_letter_code
_entity_poly.pdbx_strand_id
1 'polypeptide(L)'
;MKTNKGPSGGAVGSFSLHRLLMSWGEGLSAAGSSGAGATAMPGDVTWVWREFESLGWGEQHAGGSFANAASAATVTGTWESTDGAIRDVQAWLDDGATNHGWIIVGDEDDEQSVRRFDSREGMTAPVLTIAYVRMS
;
A
#
# COMPACT_ATOMS: atom_id res chain seq x y z
N MET A 1 -1.16 -4.55 -10.95
CA MET A 1 -0.82 -3.12 -10.82
C MET A 1 0.37 -2.83 -11.72
N LYS A 2 0.33 -1.76 -12.51
CA LYS A 2 1.46 -1.34 -13.35
C LYS A 2 2.15 -0.15 -12.69
N THR A 3 3.47 -0.17 -12.62
CA THR A 3 4.26 0.97 -12.17
C THR A 3 4.59 1.86 -13.35
N ASN A 4 4.37 3.15 -13.21
CA ASN A 4 4.88 4.13 -14.15
C ASN A 4 6.21 4.66 -13.63
N LYS A 5 7.28 4.50 -14.38
CA LYS A 5 8.59 5.05 -14.04
C LYS A 5 8.50 6.57 -13.99
N GLY A 6 8.96 7.18 -12.92
CA GLY A 6 9.09 8.64 -12.86
C GLY A 6 10.03 9.18 -13.95
N PRO A 7 10.07 10.49 -14.18
CA PRO A 7 10.79 11.11 -15.31
C PRO A 7 12.32 10.95 -15.30
N SER A 8 12.92 10.53 -14.21
CA SER A 8 14.36 10.25 -14.12
C SER A 8 14.60 8.75 -14.04
N GLY A 9 15.41 8.23 -14.96
CA GLY A 9 15.74 6.83 -15.10
C GLY A 9 16.57 6.24 -13.96
N GLY A 10 16.20 6.46 -12.70
CA GLY A 10 16.87 5.89 -11.53
C GLY A 10 16.83 4.36 -11.49
N ALA A 11 17.65 3.77 -10.65
CA ALA A 11 17.67 2.34 -10.36
C ALA A 11 16.27 1.83 -9.98
N VAL A 12 15.99 0.59 -10.32
CA VAL A 12 14.69 -0.03 -9.97
C VAL A 12 14.81 -0.53 -8.54
N GLY A 13 14.43 0.31 -7.57
CA GLY A 13 14.32 -0.10 -6.17
C GLY A 13 13.30 -1.22 -5.98
N SER A 14 13.46 -2.00 -4.94
CA SER A 14 12.47 -3.01 -4.55
C SER A 14 11.33 -2.36 -3.77
N PHE A 15 10.14 -2.93 -3.93
CA PHE A 15 8.95 -2.54 -3.17
C PHE A 15 8.40 -3.78 -2.47
N SER A 16 8.04 -3.62 -1.21
CA SER A 16 7.42 -4.68 -0.44
C SER A 16 5.97 -4.35 -0.08
N LEU A 17 5.14 -5.38 0.00
CA LEU A 17 3.81 -5.30 0.57
C LEU A 17 3.87 -5.76 2.01
N HIS A 18 3.30 -4.98 2.91
CA HIS A 18 3.14 -5.35 4.30
C HIS A 18 1.67 -5.26 4.70
N ARG A 19 1.19 -6.25 5.44
CA ARG A 19 -0.19 -6.24 5.92
C ARG A 19 -0.40 -5.12 6.93
N LEU A 20 -1.41 -4.28 6.68
CA LEU A 20 -1.83 -3.26 7.65
C LEU A 20 -2.52 -3.91 8.85
N LEU A 21 -2.22 -3.40 10.04
CA LEU A 21 -2.72 -3.90 11.32
C LEU A 21 -3.84 -3.03 11.90
N MET A 22 -4.07 -1.87 11.30
CA MET A 22 -5.10 -0.91 11.72
C MET A 22 -5.85 -0.38 10.51
N SER A 23 -7.13 -0.06 10.70
CA SER A 23 -7.94 0.64 9.70
C SER A 23 -7.39 2.03 9.42
N TRP A 24 -7.65 2.54 8.24
CA TRP A 24 -7.22 3.86 7.79
C TRP A 24 -8.29 4.52 6.94
N GLY A 25 -8.24 5.84 6.87
CA GLY A 25 -9.15 6.63 6.06
C GLY A 25 -8.60 6.85 4.65
N GLU A 26 -9.41 6.57 3.65
CA GLU A 26 -9.03 6.82 2.25
C GLU A 26 -9.03 8.33 1.95
N GLY A 27 -9.91 9.07 2.64
CA GLY A 27 -10.02 10.50 2.52
C GLY A 27 -10.59 10.98 1.19
N LEU A 28 -10.49 12.28 0.96
CA LEU A 28 -11.05 12.94 -0.21
C LEU A 28 -10.02 13.80 -0.98
N SER A 29 -8.80 13.97 -0.45
CA SER A 29 -7.81 14.79 -1.13
C SER A 29 -7.30 14.10 -2.39
N ALA A 30 -7.17 14.86 -3.46
CA ALA A 30 -6.66 14.39 -4.74
C ALA A 30 -5.41 15.17 -5.12
N ALA A 31 -4.27 14.47 -5.18
CA ALA A 31 -3.05 15.03 -5.73
C ALA A 31 -3.15 15.15 -7.26
N GLY A 32 -2.84 16.32 -7.78
CA GLY A 32 -2.73 16.51 -9.22
C GLY A 32 -1.58 15.70 -9.84
N SER A 33 -1.45 15.77 -11.15
CA SER A 33 -0.44 15.02 -11.91
C SER A 33 1.01 15.47 -11.69
N SER A 34 1.25 16.56 -10.95
CA SER A 34 2.57 17.15 -10.75
C SER A 34 3.48 16.39 -9.77
N GLY A 35 2.94 15.41 -9.02
CA GLY A 35 3.69 14.72 -7.97
C GLY A 35 3.95 15.55 -6.71
N ALA A 36 3.38 16.76 -6.61
CA ALA A 36 3.56 17.65 -5.46
C ALA A 36 2.71 17.28 -4.23
N GLY A 37 1.87 16.23 -4.36
CA GLY A 37 0.91 15.87 -3.32
C GLY A 37 -0.28 16.83 -3.26
N ALA A 38 -1.07 16.71 -2.21
CA ALA A 38 -2.17 17.59 -1.87
C ALA A 38 -2.13 17.94 -0.38
N THR A 39 -2.77 19.06 -0.02
CA THR A 39 -3.01 19.36 1.39
C THR A 39 -3.96 18.31 1.97
N ALA A 40 -3.58 17.73 3.11
CA ALA A 40 -4.42 16.75 3.78
C ALA A 40 -5.74 17.36 4.24
N MET A 41 -6.81 16.62 4.09
CA MET A 41 -8.15 16.94 4.55
C MET A 41 -8.56 15.98 5.66
N PRO A 42 -9.53 16.35 6.54
CA PRO A 42 -10.03 15.45 7.56
C PRO A 42 -10.41 14.08 7.01
N GLY A 43 -9.91 13.02 7.66
CA GLY A 43 -10.12 11.64 7.23
C GLY A 43 -9.08 11.09 6.25
N ASP A 44 -8.18 11.91 5.71
CA ASP A 44 -7.08 11.41 4.86
C ASP A 44 -6.06 10.63 5.68
N VAL A 45 -5.45 9.63 5.06
CA VAL A 45 -4.25 8.99 5.62
C VAL A 45 -3.02 9.85 5.36
N THR A 46 -2.18 10.00 6.38
CA THR A 46 -0.89 10.71 6.29
C THR A 46 0.19 9.92 7.01
N TRP A 47 1.43 10.43 7.02
CA TRP A 47 2.54 9.80 7.75
C TRP A 47 2.27 9.61 9.24
N VAL A 48 1.56 10.54 9.89
CA VAL A 48 1.29 10.52 11.35
C VAL A 48 -0.13 10.08 11.67
N TRP A 49 -1.05 10.23 10.73
CA TRP A 49 -2.47 9.99 10.94
C TRP A 49 -2.99 8.87 10.04
N ARG A 50 -3.71 7.92 10.62
CA ARG A 50 -4.51 6.97 9.85
C ARG A 50 -5.83 7.57 9.38
N GLU A 51 -6.30 8.62 10.08
CA GLU A 51 -7.39 9.52 9.69
C GLU A 51 -7.01 10.93 10.15
N PHE A 52 -6.68 11.80 9.22
CA PHE A 52 -6.15 13.14 9.52
C PHE A 52 -7.10 13.92 10.44
N GLU A 53 -6.52 14.59 11.46
CA GLU A 53 -7.19 15.35 12.50
C GLU A 53 -8.08 14.54 13.47
N SER A 54 -8.15 13.20 13.35
CA SER A 54 -8.97 12.38 14.24
C SER A 54 -8.22 11.23 14.89
N LEU A 55 -7.58 10.36 14.11
CA LEU A 55 -6.97 9.14 14.61
C LEU A 55 -5.52 9.00 14.12
N GLY A 56 -4.56 9.01 15.04
CA GLY A 56 -3.16 8.73 14.75
C GLY A 56 -2.88 7.24 14.54
N TRP A 57 -1.72 6.93 13.96
CA TRP A 57 -1.20 5.56 13.89
C TRP A 57 -0.73 5.02 15.25
N GLY A 58 -0.66 5.87 16.28
CA GLY A 58 -0.10 5.59 17.59
C GLY A 58 1.29 6.17 17.77
N GLU A 59 1.75 6.28 19.02
CA GLU A 59 2.97 7.02 19.38
C GLU A 59 4.27 6.48 18.78
N GLN A 60 4.28 5.23 18.29
CA GLN A 60 5.49 4.57 17.77
C GLN A 60 5.36 4.12 16.31
N HIS A 61 4.32 4.55 15.61
CA HIS A 61 3.99 4.02 14.28
C HIS A 61 3.79 5.10 13.22
N ALA A 62 4.60 6.16 13.25
CA ALA A 62 4.67 7.07 12.11
C ALA A 62 5.01 6.26 10.84
N GLY A 63 4.29 6.52 9.75
CA GLY A 63 4.42 5.75 8.51
C GLY A 63 3.48 4.56 8.38
N GLY A 64 2.64 4.29 9.38
CA GLY A 64 1.65 3.23 9.36
C GLY A 64 1.94 2.09 10.33
N SER A 65 0.89 1.48 10.84
CA SER A 65 0.97 0.26 11.66
C SER A 65 0.83 -0.96 10.76
N PHE A 66 1.92 -1.65 10.48
CA PHE A 66 1.94 -2.80 9.59
C PHE A 66 2.84 -3.94 10.12
N ALA A 67 2.66 -5.14 9.59
CA ALA A 67 3.46 -6.29 9.95
C ALA A 67 4.92 -6.11 9.49
N ASN A 68 5.89 -6.42 10.37
CA ASN A 68 7.31 -6.30 10.05
C ASN A 68 7.75 -7.22 8.89
N ALA A 69 7.16 -8.43 8.82
CA ALA A 69 7.44 -9.34 7.72
C ALA A 69 6.67 -8.90 6.46
N ALA A 70 7.39 -8.78 5.35
CA ALA A 70 6.77 -8.51 4.07
C ALA A 70 5.90 -9.68 3.62
N SER A 71 4.71 -9.38 3.12
CA SER A 71 3.82 -10.36 2.50
C SER A 71 4.32 -10.77 1.12
N ALA A 72 4.84 -9.82 0.35
CA ALA A 72 5.45 -10.01 -0.96
C ALA A 72 6.41 -8.86 -1.28
N ALA A 73 7.30 -9.06 -2.26
CA ALA A 73 8.17 -8.01 -2.77
C ALA A 73 8.23 -8.03 -4.30
N THR A 74 8.52 -6.89 -4.91
CA THR A 74 8.65 -6.76 -6.36
C THR A 74 9.57 -5.60 -6.73
N VAL A 75 10.13 -5.67 -7.91
CA VAL A 75 10.84 -4.55 -8.57
C VAL A 75 10.05 -3.98 -9.75
N THR A 76 8.98 -4.64 -10.17
CA THR A 76 8.19 -4.29 -11.37
C THR A 76 6.83 -3.67 -11.05
N GLY A 77 6.35 -3.81 -9.81
CA GLY A 77 5.00 -3.43 -9.40
C GLY A 77 3.95 -4.49 -9.70
N THR A 78 4.38 -5.68 -10.12
CA THR A 78 3.55 -6.88 -10.16
C THR A 78 4.03 -7.81 -9.06
N TRP A 79 3.15 -8.15 -8.14
CA TRP A 79 3.45 -9.06 -7.04
C TRP A 79 2.99 -10.46 -7.39
N GLU A 80 3.92 -11.40 -7.30
CA GLU A 80 3.63 -12.81 -7.47
C GLU A 80 2.99 -13.39 -6.20
N SER A 81 2.33 -14.52 -6.34
CA SER A 81 1.79 -15.27 -5.22
C SER A 81 2.93 -15.76 -4.31
N THR A 82 2.83 -15.43 -3.03
CA THR A 82 3.77 -15.84 -1.99
C THR A 82 3.01 -16.45 -0.82
N ASP A 83 3.69 -17.24 0.01
CA ASP A 83 3.09 -17.76 1.24
C ASP A 83 2.64 -16.63 2.19
N GLY A 84 3.33 -15.47 2.16
CA GLY A 84 2.95 -14.30 2.93
C GLY A 84 1.61 -13.72 2.46
N ALA A 85 1.48 -13.46 1.17
CA ALA A 85 0.25 -12.94 0.58
C ALA A 85 -0.93 -13.90 0.75
N ILE A 86 -0.67 -15.21 0.59
CA ILE A 86 -1.68 -16.26 0.81
C ILE A 86 -2.17 -16.26 2.26
N ARG A 87 -1.26 -16.20 3.23
CA ARG A 87 -1.62 -16.14 4.67
C ARG A 87 -2.45 -14.90 5.00
N ASP A 88 -2.12 -13.74 4.42
CA ASP A 88 -2.89 -12.52 4.65
C ASP A 88 -4.32 -12.65 4.12
N VAL A 89 -4.47 -13.11 2.88
CA VAL A 89 -5.79 -13.32 2.27
C VAL A 89 -6.59 -14.36 3.06
N GLN A 90 -5.96 -15.45 3.50
CA GLN A 90 -6.64 -16.46 4.32
C GLN A 90 -7.09 -15.86 5.67
N ALA A 91 -6.25 -15.09 6.34
CA ALA A 91 -6.61 -14.42 7.59
C ALA A 91 -7.80 -13.47 7.41
N TRP A 92 -7.90 -12.76 6.29
CA TRP A 92 -9.03 -11.89 5.99
C TRP A 92 -10.31 -12.64 5.64
N LEU A 93 -10.19 -13.84 5.06
CA LEU A 93 -11.34 -14.71 4.85
C LEU A 93 -11.86 -15.30 6.16
N ASP A 94 -10.95 -15.61 7.09
CA ASP A 94 -11.28 -16.15 8.42
C ASP A 94 -11.88 -15.05 9.33
N ASP A 95 -11.37 -13.82 9.26
CA ASP A 95 -11.88 -12.65 9.98
C ASP A 95 -11.77 -11.39 9.12
N GLY A 96 -12.86 -11.06 8.44
CA GLY A 96 -12.94 -9.88 7.57
C GLY A 96 -12.72 -8.55 8.29
N ALA A 97 -12.89 -8.48 9.60
CA ALA A 97 -12.63 -7.26 10.38
C ALA A 97 -11.14 -6.91 10.44
N THR A 98 -10.26 -7.86 10.16
CA THR A 98 -8.80 -7.67 10.11
C THR A 98 -8.29 -7.25 8.73
N ASN A 99 -9.17 -7.14 7.74
CA ASN A 99 -8.80 -6.73 6.40
C ASN A 99 -8.65 -5.20 6.30
N HIS A 100 -7.46 -4.73 6.57
CA HIS A 100 -7.09 -3.32 6.39
C HIS A 100 -6.24 -3.11 5.12
N GLY A 101 -6.02 -4.17 4.34
CA GLY A 101 -5.23 -4.16 3.13
C GLY A 101 -3.73 -4.25 3.36
N TRP A 102 -2.97 -3.86 2.34
CA TRP A 102 -1.51 -3.79 2.38
C TRP A 102 -1.04 -2.36 2.18
N ILE A 103 0.07 -2.03 2.82
CA ILE A 103 0.87 -0.86 2.52
C ILE A 103 2.03 -1.27 1.60
N ILE A 104 2.38 -0.38 0.67
CA ILE A 104 3.57 -0.52 -0.18
C ILE A 104 4.69 0.26 0.48
N VAL A 105 5.79 -0.42 0.79
CA VAL A 105 7.00 0.18 1.34
C VAL A 105 8.09 0.14 0.28
N GLY A 106 8.63 1.31 -0.07
CA GLY A 106 9.75 1.45 -1.01
C GLY A 106 11.09 1.34 -0.30
N ASP A 107 12.16 1.34 -1.08
CA ASP A 107 13.52 1.45 -0.59
C ASP A 107 13.86 2.94 -0.48
N GLU A 108 13.93 3.45 0.75
CA GLU A 108 14.26 4.85 1.03
C GLU A 108 15.78 5.11 1.02
N ASP A 109 16.59 4.06 1.07
CA ASP A 109 18.04 4.16 1.02
C ASP A 109 18.57 4.33 -0.42
N ASP A 110 17.74 4.04 -1.43
CA ASP A 110 18.08 4.18 -2.85
C ASP A 110 17.54 5.50 -3.41
N GLU A 111 18.43 6.47 -3.59
CA GLU A 111 18.10 7.73 -4.22
C GLU A 111 17.51 7.51 -5.63
N GLN A 112 16.46 8.24 -5.98
CA GLN A 112 15.76 8.14 -7.27
C GLN A 112 14.93 6.85 -7.47
N SER A 113 14.64 6.10 -6.41
CA SER A 113 13.78 4.91 -6.45
C SER A 113 12.28 5.21 -6.53
N VAL A 114 11.88 6.47 -6.56
CA VAL A 114 10.47 6.90 -6.55
C VAL A 114 9.68 6.27 -7.68
N ARG A 115 8.52 5.70 -7.34
CA ARG A 115 7.55 5.13 -8.28
C ARG A 115 6.17 5.71 -8.04
N ARG A 116 5.41 5.81 -9.10
CA ARG A 116 4.00 6.15 -9.05
C ARG A 116 3.17 4.91 -9.34
N PHE A 117 2.18 4.68 -8.50
CA PHE A 117 1.17 3.67 -8.68
C PHE A 117 -0.17 4.34 -9.03
N ASP A 118 -0.93 3.77 -9.94
CA ASP A 118 -2.26 4.26 -10.20
C ASP A 118 -3.18 3.92 -9.02
N SER A 119 -4.07 4.86 -8.67
CA SER A 119 -5.13 4.63 -7.70
C SER A 119 -6.27 3.80 -8.31
N ARG A 120 -7.27 3.47 -7.53
CA ARG A 120 -8.48 2.78 -8.02
C ARG A 120 -9.28 3.63 -9.03
N GLU A 121 -9.14 4.96 -9.00
CA GLU A 121 -9.75 5.89 -9.95
C GLU A 121 -8.89 6.09 -11.19
N GLY A 122 -7.68 5.56 -11.22
CA GLY A 122 -6.75 5.68 -12.33
C GLY A 122 -7.12 4.78 -13.51
N MET A 123 -6.47 5.02 -14.64
CA MET A 123 -6.72 4.23 -15.87
C MET A 123 -6.32 2.77 -15.73
N THR A 124 -5.38 2.46 -14.83
CA THR A 124 -4.90 1.10 -14.56
C THR A 124 -5.04 0.82 -13.06
N ALA A 125 -6.27 0.65 -12.60
CA ALA A 125 -6.55 0.36 -11.19
C ALA A 125 -5.80 -0.88 -10.71
N PRO A 126 -5.39 -0.91 -9.42
CA PRO A 126 -4.83 -2.11 -8.80
C PRO A 126 -5.82 -3.28 -8.88
N VAL A 127 -5.32 -4.47 -9.18
CA VAL A 127 -6.14 -5.69 -9.26
C VAL A 127 -5.50 -6.76 -8.39
N LEU A 128 -6.30 -7.35 -7.51
CA LEU A 128 -5.99 -8.56 -6.77
C LEU A 128 -6.71 -9.74 -7.42
N THR A 129 -5.95 -10.74 -7.87
CA THR A 129 -6.50 -11.99 -8.40
C THR A 129 -6.32 -13.09 -7.36
N ILE A 130 -7.41 -13.75 -6.97
CA ILE A 130 -7.41 -14.84 -6.01
C ILE A 130 -7.88 -16.12 -6.70
N ALA A 131 -7.03 -17.15 -6.68
CA ALA A 131 -7.41 -18.51 -7.06
C ALA A 131 -7.69 -19.31 -5.77
N TYR A 132 -8.81 -20.00 -5.72
CA TYR A 132 -9.19 -20.79 -4.56
C TYR A 132 -9.80 -22.13 -4.95
N VAL A 133 -9.66 -23.11 -4.07
CA VAL A 133 -10.33 -24.40 -4.18
C VAL A 133 -11.48 -24.44 -3.19
N ARG A 134 -12.68 -24.73 -3.68
CA ARG A 134 -13.83 -24.90 -2.81
C ARG A 134 -13.75 -26.29 -2.17
N MET A 135 -13.61 -26.33 -0.86
CA MET A 135 -13.78 -27.58 -0.13
C MET A 135 -15.28 -27.91 -0.08
N SER A 136 -15.60 -29.07 -0.60
CA SER A 136 -16.98 -29.60 -0.58
C SER A 136 -17.29 -30.22 0.79
#